data_ac104ee360a092f0717ce3926ca136f0
#
_entry.id   ac104ee360a092f0717ce3926ca136f0
#
_cell.length_a   1.000
_cell.length_b   1.000
_cell.length_c   1.000
_cell.angle_alpha   90.00
_cell.angle_beta   90.00
_cell.angle_gamma   90.00
#
_symmetry.space_group_name_H-M   'P 1'
#
loop_
_entity.id
_entity.type
_entity.pdbx_description
1 polymer ?
#
loop_
_entity_poly.entity_id
_entity_poly.type
_entity_poly.pdbx_seq_one_letter_code
_entity_poly.pdbx_strand_id
1 'polypeptide(L)'
;MDIILKKKIQKIVDSRHLYRVMSNSKWCDLLLAMETEMPFEPPFILKRLDEEILPEENIIEEELTYLGDWSFENICNGNFFVIDWIKIYPFYYIHQNHLENPKKIDATEELEEILNIHRIPYKIKNGIFIIRGYNR
;
A
#
# COMPACT_ATOMS: atom_id res chain seq x y z
N MET A 1 -10.27 0.24 -19.94
CA MET A 1 -8.83 0.46 -19.69
C MET A 1 -8.39 1.72 -20.44
N ASP A 2 -7.67 2.59 -19.77
CA ASP A 2 -7.19 3.84 -20.36
C ASP A 2 -5.93 3.59 -21.17
N ILE A 3 -6.05 3.61 -22.50
CA ILE A 3 -4.93 3.36 -23.42
C ILE A 3 -3.90 4.49 -23.35
N ILE A 4 -4.34 5.71 -23.19
CA ILE A 4 -3.44 6.88 -23.09
C ILE A 4 -2.60 6.79 -21.84
N LEU A 5 -3.23 6.49 -20.72
CA LEU A 5 -2.54 6.30 -19.44
C LEU A 5 -1.54 5.15 -19.53
N LYS A 6 -1.94 4.02 -20.12
CA LYS A 6 -1.07 2.86 -20.27
C LYS A 6 0.19 3.19 -21.08
N LYS A 7 0.05 3.94 -22.17
CA LYS A 7 1.19 4.40 -22.99
C LYS A 7 2.10 5.33 -22.21
N LYS A 8 1.54 6.25 -21.43
CA LYS A 8 2.30 7.17 -20.59
C LYS A 8 3.14 6.40 -19.56
N ILE A 9 2.52 5.46 -18.86
CA ILE A 9 3.21 4.64 -17.87
C ILE A 9 4.30 3.80 -18.53
N GLN A 10 4.04 3.20 -19.69
CA GLN A 10 5.02 2.39 -20.40
C GLN A 10 6.26 3.20 -20.78
N LYS A 11 6.10 4.46 -21.16
CA LYS A 11 7.24 5.36 -21.43
C LYS A 11 8.09 5.58 -20.18
N ILE A 12 7.45 5.75 -19.03
CA ILE A 12 8.15 5.92 -17.76
C ILE A 12 8.92 4.65 -17.40
N VAL A 13 8.30 3.49 -17.54
CA VAL A 13 8.91 2.19 -17.27
C VAL A 13 10.15 1.99 -18.16
N ASP A 14 10.02 2.27 -19.44
CA ASP A 14 11.12 2.11 -20.40
C ASP A 14 12.25 3.10 -20.12
N SER A 15 11.94 4.37 -19.84
CA SER A 15 12.96 5.40 -19.60
C SER A 15 13.75 5.19 -18.32
N ARG A 16 13.13 4.57 -17.31
CA ARG A 16 13.77 4.29 -16.02
C ARG A 16 14.28 2.85 -15.90
N HIS A 17 14.15 2.05 -16.95
CA HIS A 17 14.56 0.64 -16.98
C HIS A 17 13.92 -0.17 -15.83
N LEU A 18 12.64 0.07 -15.59
CA LEU A 18 11.89 -0.65 -14.56
C LEU A 18 11.35 -1.97 -15.10
N TYR A 19 11.18 -2.93 -14.19
CA TYR A 19 10.47 -4.16 -14.51
C TYR A 19 9.39 -4.44 -13.46
N ARG A 20 8.30 -5.01 -13.92
CA ARG A 20 7.14 -5.26 -13.08
C ARG A 20 7.38 -6.47 -12.19
N VAL A 21 7.10 -6.33 -10.88
CA VAL A 21 7.24 -7.42 -9.91
C VAL A 21 5.92 -7.87 -9.29
N MET A 22 4.85 -7.08 -9.49
CA MET A 22 3.51 -7.42 -9.03
C MET A 22 2.56 -7.56 -10.21
N SER A 23 2.04 -8.77 -10.45
CA SER A 23 1.01 -8.99 -11.46
C SER A 23 -0.32 -8.39 -11.02
N ASN A 24 -1.26 -8.24 -11.95
CA ASN A 24 -2.62 -7.84 -11.61
C ASN A 24 -3.26 -8.79 -10.60
N SER A 25 -3.03 -10.09 -10.75
CA SER A 25 -3.51 -11.12 -9.84
C SER A 25 -3.01 -10.90 -8.42
N LYS A 26 -1.73 -10.61 -8.25
CA LYS A 26 -1.15 -10.35 -6.92
C LYS A 26 -1.70 -9.08 -6.29
N TRP A 27 -1.90 -8.03 -7.08
CA TRP A 27 -2.55 -6.82 -6.59
C TRP A 27 -3.98 -7.09 -6.13
N CYS A 28 -4.74 -7.87 -6.89
CA CYS A 28 -6.09 -8.26 -6.49
C CYS A 28 -6.08 -9.06 -5.19
N ASP A 29 -5.15 -10.02 -5.05
CA ASP A 29 -5.00 -10.80 -3.83
C ASP A 29 -4.69 -9.93 -2.63
N LEU A 30 -3.79 -8.93 -2.80
CA LEU A 30 -3.45 -8.00 -1.74
C LEU A 30 -4.66 -7.18 -1.30
N LEU A 31 -5.37 -6.56 -2.25
CA LEU A 31 -6.52 -5.73 -1.93
C LEU A 31 -7.59 -6.52 -1.20
N LEU A 32 -7.90 -7.70 -1.70
CA LEU A 32 -8.91 -8.57 -1.10
C LEU A 32 -8.49 -9.03 0.30
N ALA A 33 -7.22 -9.37 0.49
CA ALA A 33 -6.69 -9.79 1.79
C ALA A 33 -6.76 -8.65 2.81
N MET A 34 -6.45 -7.42 2.40
CA MET A 34 -6.52 -6.27 3.29
C MET A 34 -7.95 -5.97 3.73
N GLU A 35 -8.92 -6.19 2.85
CA GLU A 35 -10.33 -5.99 3.16
C GLU A 35 -10.91 -7.12 4.03
N THR A 36 -10.49 -8.38 3.80
CA THR A 36 -11.19 -9.55 4.35
C THR A 36 -10.40 -10.38 5.34
N GLU A 37 -9.07 -10.39 5.28
CA GLU A 37 -8.21 -11.25 6.10
C GLU A 37 -7.54 -10.50 7.25
N MET A 38 -7.33 -9.21 7.12
CA MET A 38 -6.78 -8.39 8.20
C MET A 38 -7.83 -8.12 9.27
N PRO A 39 -7.43 -7.99 10.56
CA PRO A 39 -8.37 -7.63 11.61
C PRO A 39 -8.95 -6.22 11.46
N PHE A 40 -8.32 -5.38 10.64
CA PHE A 40 -8.78 -4.06 10.22
C PHE A 40 -8.16 -3.74 8.87
N GLU A 41 -8.74 -2.81 8.12
CA GLU A 41 -8.15 -2.33 6.87
C GLU A 41 -7.00 -1.37 7.21
N PRO A 42 -5.73 -1.78 6.98
CA PRO A 42 -4.59 -1.00 7.46
C PRO A 42 -4.43 0.32 6.71
N PRO A 43 -4.00 1.39 7.41
CA PRO A 43 -3.62 2.62 6.74
C PRO A 43 -2.50 2.38 5.73
N PHE A 44 -2.51 3.14 4.64
CA PHE A 44 -1.46 3.02 3.63
C PHE A 44 -1.21 4.34 2.93
N ILE A 45 -0.04 4.43 2.30
CA ILE A 45 0.32 5.49 1.35
C ILE A 45 0.66 4.82 0.03
N LEU A 46 0.07 5.32 -1.05
CA LEU A 46 0.31 4.82 -2.40
C LEU A 46 1.04 5.87 -3.22
N LYS A 47 2.08 5.46 -3.94
CA LYS A 47 2.75 6.29 -4.92
C LYS A 47 2.52 5.74 -6.32
N ARG A 48 2.09 6.62 -7.22
CA ARG A 48 1.92 6.30 -8.64
C ARG A 48 3.22 6.59 -9.40
N LEU A 49 3.46 5.85 -10.47
CA LEU A 49 4.63 6.10 -11.35
C LEU A 49 4.58 7.47 -12.03
N ASP A 50 3.38 7.98 -12.31
CA ASP A 50 3.20 9.26 -12.98
C ASP A 50 3.17 10.47 -12.03
N GLU A 51 3.41 10.27 -10.75
CA GLU A 51 3.53 11.34 -9.77
C GLU A 51 4.94 11.90 -9.76
N GLU A 52 5.06 13.22 -9.89
CA GLU A 52 6.35 13.92 -9.82
C GLU A 52 6.74 14.24 -8.38
N ILE A 53 5.74 14.49 -7.54
CA ILE A 53 5.95 14.85 -6.13
C ILE A 53 5.78 13.59 -5.30
N LEU A 54 6.77 13.29 -4.46
CA LEU A 54 6.69 12.18 -3.52
C LEU A 54 5.58 12.44 -2.51
N PRO A 55 4.73 11.43 -2.23
CA PRO A 55 3.80 11.54 -1.12
C PRO A 55 4.57 11.73 0.18
N GLU A 56 3.96 12.37 1.15
CA GLU A 56 4.58 12.62 2.44
C GLU A 56 5.04 11.30 3.07
N GLU A 57 6.34 11.17 3.30
CA GLU A 57 6.94 9.93 3.81
C GLU A 57 6.82 9.78 5.32
N ASN A 58 6.62 10.90 6.02
CA ASN A 58 6.62 10.94 7.47
C ASN A 58 5.24 11.27 8.00
N ILE A 59 4.37 10.28 8.02
CA ILE A 59 3.15 10.39 8.79
C ILE A 59 3.54 10.28 10.26
N ILE A 60 3.14 11.26 11.06
CA ILE A 60 3.28 11.17 12.51
C ILE A 60 2.40 10.01 12.96
N GLU A 61 2.98 9.00 13.62
CA GLU A 61 2.27 7.79 14.03
C GLU A 61 0.94 8.08 14.75
N GLU A 62 0.93 9.11 15.58
CA GLU A 62 -0.25 9.53 16.34
C GLU A 62 -1.40 10.01 15.46
N GLU A 63 -1.13 10.34 14.20
CA GLU A 63 -2.14 10.74 13.23
C GLU A 63 -2.77 9.56 12.48
N LEU A 64 -2.25 8.34 12.67
CA LEU A 64 -2.80 7.13 12.06
C LEU A 64 -4.06 6.68 12.81
N THR A 65 -5.09 7.52 12.78
CA THR A 65 -6.39 7.24 13.39
C THR A 65 -7.40 6.75 12.37
N TYR A 66 -7.05 6.80 11.09
CA TYR A 66 -7.92 6.41 9.99
C TYR A 66 -7.53 5.05 9.45
N LEU A 67 -8.53 4.25 9.14
CA LEU A 67 -8.32 3.01 8.41
C LEU A 67 -8.14 3.29 6.92
N GLY A 68 -7.47 2.40 6.22
CA GLY A 68 -7.28 2.50 4.78
C GLY A 68 -8.53 2.11 4.00
N ASP A 69 -8.69 2.68 2.83
CA ASP A 69 -9.72 2.24 1.88
C ASP A 69 -9.05 1.41 0.79
N TRP A 70 -9.16 0.09 0.92
CA TRP A 70 -8.56 -0.88 0.01
C TRP A 70 -9.46 -1.27 -1.15
N SER A 71 -10.53 -0.51 -1.39
CA SER A 71 -11.40 -0.76 -2.54
C SER A 71 -10.68 -0.54 -3.87
N PHE A 72 -11.13 -1.25 -4.89
CA PHE A 72 -10.61 -1.12 -6.26
C PHE A 72 -10.65 0.33 -6.74
N GLU A 73 -11.77 0.99 -6.50
CA GLU A 73 -12.00 2.37 -6.93
C GLU A 73 -11.00 3.32 -6.31
N ASN A 74 -10.71 3.15 -5.02
CA ASN A 74 -9.79 4.03 -4.31
C ASN A 74 -8.34 3.78 -4.68
N ILE A 75 -7.92 2.52 -4.85
CA ILE A 75 -6.51 2.19 -5.10
C ILE A 75 -6.08 2.68 -6.49
N CYS A 76 -6.76 2.28 -7.55
CA CYS A 76 -6.33 2.64 -8.91
C CYS A 76 -7.42 2.42 -9.96
N ASN A 77 -8.65 2.15 -9.54
CA ASN A 77 -9.77 1.84 -10.41
C ASN A 77 -9.45 0.73 -11.43
N GLY A 78 -8.69 -0.29 -10.98
CA GLY A 78 -8.31 -1.42 -11.81
C GLY A 78 -7.04 -1.24 -12.64
N ASN A 79 -6.42 -0.07 -12.63
CA ASN A 79 -5.21 0.22 -13.39
C ASN A 79 -3.95 -0.03 -12.55
N PHE A 80 -3.72 -1.26 -12.13
CA PHE A 80 -2.62 -1.62 -11.24
C PHE A 80 -1.24 -1.26 -11.77
N PHE A 81 -1.08 -1.15 -13.08
CA PHE A 81 0.19 -0.79 -13.70
C PHE A 81 0.69 0.61 -13.33
N VAL A 82 -0.16 1.47 -12.77
CA VAL A 82 0.26 2.82 -12.33
C VAL A 82 0.98 2.81 -10.98
N ILE A 83 0.86 1.74 -10.22
CA ILE A 83 1.36 1.69 -8.84
C ILE A 83 2.87 1.49 -8.82
N ASP A 84 3.60 2.47 -8.29
CA ASP A 84 5.03 2.33 -8.04
C ASP A 84 5.26 1.52 -6.76
N TRP A 85 4.66 1.96 -5.66
CA TRP A 85 4.70 1.24 -4.40
C TRP A 85 3.52 1.61 -3.49
N ILE A 86 3.26 0.73 -2.53
CA ILE A 86 2.34 0.99 -1.42
C ILE A 86 3.10 0.73 -0.12
N LYS A 87 3.05 1.68 0.80
CA LYS A 87 3.54 1.52 2.18
C LYS A 87 2.35 1.23 3.06
N ILE A 88 2.39 0.09 3.75
CA ILE A 88 1.31 -0.37 4.62
C ILE A 88 1.72 -0.19 6.07
N TYR A 89 0.88 0.47 6.85
CA TYR A 89 1.06 0.65 8.28
C TYR A 89 0.20 -0.40 9.00
N PRO A 90 0.81 -1.43 9.62
CA PRO A 90 0.04 -2.52 10.23
C PRO A 90 -0.50 -2.14 11.62
N PHE A 91 -0.79 -0.88 11.85
CA PHE A 91 -1.26 -0.38 13.13
C PHE A 91 -2.04 0.92 12.96
N TYR A 92 -2.86 1.23 13.97
CA TYR A 92 -3.52 2.53 14.09
C TYR A 92 -3.73 2.86 15.56
N TYR A 93 -4.12 4.10 15.85
CA TYR A 93 -4.30 4.57 17.21
C TYR A 93 -5.76 4.91 17.51
N ILE A 94 -6.22 4.52 18.70
CA ILE A 94 -7.54 4.89 19.21
C ILE A 94 -7.34 5.92 20.31
N HIS A 95 -7.97 7.08 20.15
CA HIS A 95 -8.02 8.12 21.20
C HIS A 95 -9.27 7.91 22.03
N GLN A 96 -9.11 7.43 23.27
CA GLN A 96 -10.25 7.10 24.14
C GLN A 96 -10.77 8.29 24.92
N ASN A 97 -9.87 9.16 25.41
CA ASN A 97 -10.23 10.41 26.06
C ASN A 97 -9.03 11.39 26.07
N HIS A 98 -9.25 12.61 26.58
CA HIS A 98 -8.23 13.67 26.58
C HIS A 98 -7.09 13.46 27.59
N LEU A 99 -7.27 12.56 28.55
CA LEU A 99 -6.33 12.37 29.65
C LEU A 99 -5.46 11.14 29.50
N GLU A 100 -5.80 10.25 28.56
CA GLU A 100 -5.07 9.01 28.34
C GLU A 100 -4.27 9.06 27.04
N ASN A 101 -3.15 8.34 27.02
CA ASN A 101 -2.39 8.15 25.80
C ASN A 101 -3.22 7.33 24.79
N PRO A 102 -3.08 7.61 23.49
CA PRO A 102 -3.73 6.81 22.46
C PRO A 102 -3.36 5.32 22.59
N LYS A 103 -4.34 4.47 22.41
CA LYS A 103 -4.12 3.02 22.40
C LYS A 103 -3.70 2.59 21.02
N LYS A 104 -2.56 1.92 20.91
CA LYS A 104 -2.07 1.36 19.65
C LYS A 104 -2.71 -0.01 19.40
N ILE A 105 -3.34 -0.16 18.24
CA ILE A 105 -3.82 -1.44 17.75
C ILE A 105 -2.84 -1.92 16.69
N ASP A 106 -2.18 -3.05 16.92
CA ASP A 106 -1.10 -3.54 16.06
C ASP A 106 -1.44 -4.92 15.49
N ALA A 107 -1.24 -5.08 14.18
CA ALA A 107 -1.45 -6.33 13.47
C ALA A 107 -0.25 -6.67 12.57
N THR A 108 0.97 -6.35 13.04
CA THR A 108 2.20 -6.61 12.28
C THR A 108 2.36 -8.09 11.95
N GLU A 109 2.14 -8.97 12.92
CA GLU A 109 2.30 -10.42 12.69
C GLU A 109 1.27 -10.95 11.70
N GLU A 110 0.03 -10.48 11.79
CA GLU A 110 -1.05 -10.89 10.90
C GLU A 110 -0.75 -10.44 9.46
N LEU A 111 -0.27 -9.22 9.28
CA LEU A 111 0.08 -8.72 7.95
C LEU A 111 1.22 -9.55 7.35
N GLU A 112 2.27 -9.81 8.12
CA GLU A 112 3.41 -10.59 7.63
C GLU A 112 2.97 -11.99 7.21
N GLU A 113 2.15 -12.65 8.02
CA GLU A 113 1.62 -13.99 7.72
C GLU A 113 0.78 -13.98 6.42
N ILE A 114 -0.12 -13.01 6.27
CA ILE A 114 -0.96 -12.87 5.09
C ILE A 114 -0.13 -12.66 3.82
N LEU A 115 0.86 -11.77 3.87
CA LEU A 115 1.73 -11.51 2.73
C LEU A 115 2.53 -12.76 2.35
N ASN A 116 3.00 -13.51 3.31
CA ASN A 116 3.74 -14.76 3.07
C ASN A 116 2.84 -15.84 2.47
N ILE A 117 1.62 -15.99 2.95
CA ILE A 117 0.65 -16.97 2.43
C ILE A 117 0.33 -16.67 0.96
N HIS A 118 0.10 -15.41 0.63
CA HIS A 118 -0.21 -14.99 -0.74
C HIS A 118 1.03 -14.81 -1.63
N ARG A 119 2.22 -15.05 -1.07
CA ARG A 119 3.51 -14.92 -1.79
C ARG A 119 3.70 -13.53 -2.38
N ILE A 120 3.30 -12.51 -1.64
CA ILE A 120 3.48 -11.12 -2.02
C ILE A 120 4.82 -10.65 -1.49
N PRO A 121 5.75 -10.20 -2.36
CA PRO A 121 7.05 -9.73 -1.90
C PRO A 121 6.91 -8.39 -1.17
N TYR A 122 7.66 -8.25 -0.09
CA TYR A 122 7.63 -7.03 0.72
C TYR A 122 8.98 -6.79 1.36
N LYS A 123 9.20 -5.55 1.81
CA LYS A 123 10.28 -5.18 2.71
C LYS A 123 9.69 -4.48 3.91
N ILE A 124 10.34 -4.63 5.06
CA ILE A 124 9.95 -3.94 6.29
C ILE A 124 11.02 -2.91 6.62
N LYS A 125 10.59 -1.67 6.83
CA LYS A 125 11.48 -0.58 7.27
C LYS A 125 10.78 0.20 8.37
N ASN A 126 11.37 0.22 9.55
CA ASN A 126 10.80 0.91 10.73
C ASN A 126 9.37 0.47 11.03
N GLY A 127 9.10 -0.83 10.90
CA GLY A 127 7.76 -1.38 11.15
C GLY A 127 6.75 -1.17 10.04
N ILE A 128 7.13 -0.51 8.95
CA ILE A 128 6.26 -0.23 7.81
C ILE A 128 6.58 -1.22 6.70
N PHE A 129 5.54 -1.81 6.11
CA PHE A 129 5.68 -2.78 5.02
C PHE A 129 5.61 -2.07 3.68
N ILE A 130 6.59 -2.34 2.82
CA ILE A 130 6.70 -1.72 1.50
C ILE A 130 6.46 -2.78 0.44
N ILE A 131 5.41 -2.58 -0.38
CA ILE A 131 5.06 -3.43 -1.51
C ILE A 131 5.38 -2.66 -2.78
N ARG A 132 6.32 -3.16 -3.58
CA ARG A 132 6.69 -2.50 -4.84
C ARG A 132 5.96 -3.13 -6.00
N GLY A 133 5.45 -2.28 -6.90
CA GLY A 133 4.91 -2.73 -8.19
C GLY A 133 6.01 -2.95 -9.21
N TYR A 134 7.10 -2.19 -9.08
CA TYR A 134 8.23 -2.22 -10.00
C TYR A 134 9.56 -2.20 -9.26
N ASN A 135 10.57 -2.84 -9.85
CA ASN A 135 11.96 -2.75 -9.41
C ASN A 135 12.86 -2.33 -10.59
N ARG A 136 14.06 -1.94 -10.27
CA ARG A 136 15.10 -1.66 -11.25
C ARG A 136 15.94 -2.89 -11.56
#